data_c88006c4c7afa0b76d68d61f81123c93
#
_entry.id   c88006c4c7afa0b76d68d61f81123c93
#
_cell.length_a   1.000
_cell.length_b   1.000
_cell.length_c   1.000
_cell.angle_alpha   90.00
_cell.angle_beta   90.00
_cell.angle_gamma   90.00
#
_symmetry.space_group_name_H-M   'P 1'
#
loop_
_entity.id
_entity.type
_entity.pdbx_description
1 polymer ?
#
loop_
_entity_poly.entity_id
_entity_poly.type
_entity_poly.pdbx_seq_one_letter_code
_entity_poly.pdbx_strand_id
1 'polypeptide(L)'
;MKLIFSIFYNFLVLPLLYSSLRIAGLFNKKIRTGILGRKRVYEELILNATSINKNKKLIWFHSSSLGEFEQAKPIIEKLKQEKNVNVLITFFSPSGYENSKKYPYTDLISYMPFDKKSNAEKFISIANPSLTVIMRYDVWPNMITSF
;
A
#
# COMPACT_ATOMS: atom_id res chain seq x y z
N MET A 1 8.72 -23.10 12.77
CA MET A 1 9.00 -21.69 13.06
C MET A 1 8.09 -20.73 12.27
N LYS A 2 7.98 -20.82 10.92
CA LYS A 2 7.10 -19.94 10.12
C LYS A 2 5.62 -20.01 10.53
N LEU A 3 5.06 -21.20 10.82
CA LEU A 3 3.65 -21.39 11.21
C LEU A 3 3.34 -20.75 12.57
N ILE A 4 4.18 -20.97 13.57
CA ILE A 4 4.01 -20.39 14.92
C ILE A 4 4.07 -18.86 14.85
N PHE A 5 5.03 -18.31 14.11
CA PHE A 5 5.10 -16.87 13.88
C PHE A 5 3.84 -16.33 13.20
N SER A 6 3.34 -17.00 12.16
CA SER A 6 2.13 -16.58 11.46
C SER A 6 0.90 -16.60 12.36
N ILE A 7 0.73 -17.63 13.19
CA ILE A 7 -0.36 -17.71 14.18
C ILE A 7 -0.25 -16.55 15.18
N PHE A 8 0.91 -16.39 15.81
CA PHE A 8 1.15 -15.30 16.76
C PHE A 8 0.89 -13.92 16.15
N TYR A 9 1.42 -13.67 14.94
CA TYR A 9 1.23 -12.42 14.22
C TYR A 9 -0.25 -12.13 13.94
N ASN A 10 -0.97 -13.09 13.35
CA ASN A 10 -2.34 -12.90 12.90
C ASN A 10 -3.35 -12.88 14.08
N PHE A 11 -3.13 -13.64 15.15
CA PHE A 11 -4.09 -13.75 16.26
C PHE A 11 -3.78 -12.84 17.45
N LEU A 12 -2.56 -12.36 17.59
CA LEU A 12 -2.19 -11.47 18.69
C LEU A 12 -1.75 -10.10 18.19
N VAL A 13 -0.72 -10.02 17.33
CA VAL A 13 -0.11 -8.73 16.94
C VAL A 13 -1.09 -7.89 16.13
N LEU A 14 -1.70 -8.44 15.09
CA LEU A 14 -2.63 -7.68 14.24
C LEU A 14 -3.88 -7.21 14.98
N PRO A 15 -4.59 -8.04 15.78
CA PRO A 15 -5.74 -7.56 16.55
C PRO A 15 -5.39 -6.44 17.52
N LEU A 16 -4.26 -6.55 18.23
CA LEU A 16 -3.77 -5.50 19.12
C LEU A 16 -3.45 -4.19 18.35
N LEU A 17 -2.73 -4.31 17.24
CA LEU A 17 -2.40 -3.17 16.39
C LEU A 17 -3.68 -2.47 15.87
N TYR A 18 -4.64 -3.24 15.34
CA TYR A 18 -5.86 -2.64 14.78
C TYR A 18 -6.79 -2.08 15.86
N SER A 19 -6.85 -2.70 17.02
CA SER A 19 -7.60 -2.18 18.17
C SER A 19 -6.99 -0.85 18.64
N SER A 20 -5.67 -0.79 18.80
CA SER A 20 -4.97 0.43 19.19
C SER A 20 -5.14 1.56 18.16
N LEU A 21 -5.06 1.25 16.86
CA LEU A 21 -5.33 2.25 15.80
C LEU A 21 -6.78 2.74 15.84
N ARG A 22 -7.76 1.86 16.08
CA ARG A 22 -9.17 2.27 16.20
C ARG A 22 -9.40 3.18 17.40
N ILE A 23 -8.85 2.84 18.57
CA ILE A 23 -8.93 3.65 19.77
C ILE A 23 -8.25 5.01 19.54
N ALA A 24 -7.02 5.00 19.02
CA ALA A 24 -6.31 6.24 18.68
C ALA A 24 -7.06 7.09 17.64
N GLY A 25 -7.78 6.48 16.72
CA GLY A 25 -8.62 7.15 15.73
C GLY A 25 -9.83 7.89 16.32
N LEU A 26 -10.26 7.55 17.54
CA LEU A 26 -11.30 8.32 18.25
C LEU A 26 -10.80 9.71 18.64
N PHE A 27 -9.52 9.81 19.00
CA PHE A 27 -8.88 11.04 19.49
C PHE A 27 -8.06 11.76 18.44
N ASN A 28 -7.66 11.08 17.35
CA ASN A 28 -6.79 11.63 16.33
C ASN A 28 -7.46 11.59 14.94
N LYS A 29 -7.80 12.76 14.42
CA LYS A 29 -8.46 12.92 13.11
C LYS A 29 -7.63 12.31 11.96
N LYS A 30 -6.29 12.44 11.99
CA LYS A 30 -5.41 11.91 10.96
C LYS A 30 -5.46 10.38 10.91
N ILE A 31 -5.40 9.72 12.08
CA ILE A 31 -5.52 8.25 12.17
C ILE A 31 -6.90 7.80 11.67
N ARG A 32 -7.96 8.48 12.09
CA ARG A 32 -9.34 8.21 11.64
C ARG A 32 -9.47 8.34 10.12
N THR A 33 -8.90 9.36 9.51
CA THR A 33 -8.88 9.53 8.04
C THR A 33 -8.21 8.32 7.36
N GLY A 34 -7.09 7.85 7.87
CA GLY A 34 -6.41 6.67 7.32
C GLY A 34 -7.21 5.37 7.45
N ILE A 35 -7.94 5.19 8.55
CA ILE A 35 -8.83 4.03 8.74
C ILE A 35 -9.99 4.07 7.76
N LEU A 36 -10.62 5.24 7.59
CA LEU A 36 -11.76 5.41 6.68
C LEU A 36 -11.34 5.28 5.21
N GLY A 37 -10.20 5.86 4.82
CA GLY A 37 -9.66 5.73 3.47
C GLY A 37 -9.41 4.28 3.06
N ARG A 38 -8.94 3.44 3.99
CA ARG A 38 -8.72 2.02 3.72
C ARG A 38 -9.99 1.20 3.44
N LYS A 39 -11.17 1.67 3.85
CA LYS A 39 -12.43 0.98 3.54
C LYS A 39 -12.73 0.95 2.05
N ARG A 40 -12.24 1.93 1.30
CA ARG A 40 -12.50 2.11 -0.13
C ARG A 40 -11.36 1.63 -1.04
N VAL A 41 -10.27 1.11 -0.47
CA VAL A 41 -9.05 0.72 -1.21
C VAL A 41 -9.37 -0.18 -2.41
N TYR A 42 -10.18 -1.21 -2.19
CA TYR A 42 -10.47 -2.18 -3.27
C TYR A 42 -11.37 -1.62 -4.35
N GLU A 43 -12.38 -0.83 -3.99
CA GLU A 43 -13.26 -0.15 -4.93
C GLU A 43 -12.46 0.82 -5.80
N GLU A 44 -11.66 1.67 -5.16
CA GLU A 44 -10.82 2.64 -5.85
C GLU A 44 -9.73 1.96 -6.70
N LEU A 45 -9.12 0.90 -6.20
CA LEU A 45 -8.10 0.15 -6.94
C LEU A 45 -8.70 -0.53 -8.18
N ILE A 46 -9.88 -1.17 -8.07
CA ILE A 46 -10.56 -1.80 -9.20
C ILE A 46 -10.98 -0.75 -10.24
N LEU A 47 -11.61 0.34 -9.80
CA LEU A 47 -12.04 1.41 -10.69
C LEU A 47 -10.85 2.02 -11.45
N ASN A 48 -9.78 2.35 -10.75
CA ASN A 48 -8.61 2.97 -11.35
C ASN A 48 -7.76 1.97 -12.16
N ALA A 49 -7.76 0.68 -11.80
CA ALA A 49 -7.08 -0.36 -12.57
C ALA A 49 -7.67 -0.57 -13.98
N THR A 50 -8.90 -0.11 -14.22
CA THR A 50 -9.47 -0.13 -15.58
C THR A 50 -8.87 0.95 -16.49
N SER A 51 -8.32 2.02 -15.92
CA SER A 51 -7.75 3.15 -16.67
C SER A 51 -6.28 2.96 -17.07
N ILE A 52 -5.59 1.97 -16.49
CA ILE A 52 -4.19 1.70 -16.84
C ILE A 52 -4.06 0.75 -18.03
N ASN A 53 -2.95 0.86 -18.74
CA ASN A 53 -2.66 -0.01 -19.87
C ASN A 53 -2.25 -1.41 -19.38
N LYS A 54 -3.12 -2.40 -19.53
CA LYS A 54 -2.90 -3.79 -19.08
C LYS A 54 -1.74 -4.50 -19.79
N ASN A 55 -1.27 -3.99 -20.92
CA ASN A 55 -0.13 -4.56 -21.63
C ASN A 55 1.22 -4.12 -21.06
N LYS A 56 1.23 -3.17 -20.12
CA LYS A 56 2.43 -2.72 -19.43
C LYS A 56 2.57 -3.43 -18.08
N LYS A 57 3.82 -3.73 -17.71
CA LYS A 57 4.14 -4.24 -16.37
C LYS A 57 3.77 -3.20 -15.31
N LEU A 58 3.17 -3.63 -14.21
CA LEU A 58 2.91 -2.79 -13.05
C LEU A 58 4.07 -2.91 -12.06
N ILE A 59 4.67 -1.77 -11.74
CA ILE A 59 5.68 -1.68 -10.68
C ILE A 59 5.02 -1.01 -9.48
N TRP A 60 5.02 -1.70 -8.34
CA TRP A 60 4.43 -1.21 -7.13
C TRP A 60 5.50 -0.65 -6.18
N PHE A 61 5.34 0.60 -5.78
CA PHE A 61 6.14 1.26 -4.73
C PHE A 61 5.31 1.40 -3.46
N HIS A 62 5.83 0.91 -2.33
CA HIS A 62 5.22 1.14 -1.03
C HIS A 62 6.10 2.06 -0.18
N SER A 63 5.47 3.11 0.37
CA SER A 63 6.09 4.06 1.31
C SER A 63 5.16 4.27 2.50
N SER A 64 5.64 4.07 3.73
CA SER A 64 4.84 4.30 4.93
C SER A 64 4.42 5.76 5.08
N SER A 65 5.29 6.66 4.69
CA SER A 65 5.17 8.11 4.95
C SER A 65 5.52 8.96 3.73
N LEU A 66 5.17 10.25 3.81
CA LEU A 66 5.56 11.22 2.79
C LEU A 66 7.09 11.34 2.66
N GLY A 67 7.83 11.33 3.79
CA GLY A 67 9.29 11.45 3.75
C GLY A 67 10.00 10.28 3.06
N GLU A 68 9.48 9.06 3.20
CA GLU A 68 9.97 7.90 2.44
C GLU A 68 9.64 8.01 0.96
N PHE A 69 8.46 8.51 0.65
CA PHE A 69 8.04 8.74 -0.72
C PHE A 69 8.93 9.76 -1.45
N GLU A 70 9.34 10.83 -0.78
CA GLU A 70 10.30 11.79 -1.35
C GLU A 70 11.59 11.12 -1.80
N GLN A 71 12.05 10.07 -1.09
CA GLN A 71 13.22 9.28 -1.49
C GLN A 71 12.93 8.34 -2.69
N ALA A 72 11.68 7.91 -2.86
CA ALA A 72 11.27 7.08 -3.98
C ALA A 72 11.09 7.87 -5.29
N LYS A 73 10.72 9.14 -5.21
CA LYS A 73 10.41 9.99 -6.38
C LYS A 73 11.48 9.96 -7.47
N PRO A 74 12.77 10.18 -7.21
CA PRO A 74 13.79 10.16 -8.27
C PRO A 74 13.86 8.83 -9.01
N ILE A 75 13.64 7.72 -8.29
CA ILE A 75 13.64 6.37 -8.87
C ILE A 75 12.41 6.19 -9.77
N ILE A 76 11.23 6.61 -9.30
CA ILE A 76 9.97 6.52 -10.04
C ILE A 76 10.02 7.37 -11.30
N GLU A 77 10.49 8.61 -11.19
CA GLU A 77 10.61 9.54 -12.30
C GLU A 77 11.54 8.99 -13.40
N LYS A 78 12.72 8.52 -13.01
CA LYS A 78 13.66 7.89 -13.93
C LYS A 78 13.07 6.64 -14.56
N LEU A 79 12.40 5.79 -13.77
CA LEU A 79 11.73 4.60 -14.28
C LEU A 79 10.66 4.93 -15.33
N LYS A 80 9.83 5.94 -15.08
CA LYS A 80 8.78 6.37 -16.02
C LYS A 80 9.35 7.01 -17.31
N GLN A 81 10.52 7.65 -17.22
CA GLN A 81 11.20 8.22 -18.38
C GLN A 81 11.85 7.14 -19.27
N GLU A 82 12.46 6.13 -18.64
CA GLU A 82 13.26 5.12 -19.36
C GLU A 82 12.48 3.86 -19.74
N LYS A 83 11.36 3.57 -19.07
CA LYS A 83 10.60 2.33 -19.22
C LYS A 83 9.12 2.57 -19.46
N ASN A 84 8.55 1.76 -20.32
CA ASN A 84 7.12 1.77 -20.62
C ASN A 84 6.36 0.90 -19.60
N VAL A 85 6.20 1.39 -18.38
CA VAL A 85 5.56 0.68 -17.24
C VAL A 85 4.42 1.48 -16.62
N ASN A 86 3.52 0.79 -15.94
CA ASN A 86 2.59 1.41 -15.02
C ASN A 86 3.23 1.47 -13.61
N VAL A 87 2.89 2.49 -12.84
CA VAL A 87 3.36 2.69 -11.47
C VAL A 87 2.17 2.77 -10.52
N LEU A 88 2.13 1.87 -9.54
CA LEU A 88 1.25 1.95 -8.38
C LEU A 88 2.07 2.46 -7.18
N ILE A 89 1.53 3.43 -6.46
CA ILE A 89 2.11 3.91 -5.21
C ILE A 89 1.13 3.66 -4.08
N THR A 90 1.59 3.08 -2.97
CA THR A 90 0.77 2.93 -1.78
C THR A 90 1.39 3.59 -0.56
N PHE A 91 0.52 4.08 0.32
CA PHE A 91 0.90 4.71 1.58
C PHE A 91 0.23 4.05 2.78
N PHE A 92 0.98 3.93 3.88
CA PHE A 92 0.36 3.63 5.16
C PHE A 92 -0.21 4.90 5.80
N SER A 93 0.51 6.02 5.76
CA SER A 93 0.08 7.26 6.41
C SER A 93 -0.86 8.08 5.54
N PRO A 94 -1.89 8.73 6.15
CA PRO A 94 -2.77 9.64 5.43
C PRO A 94 -2.05 10.83 4.80
N SER A 95 -1.01 11.35 5.46
CA SER A 95 -0.26 12.48 4.89
C SER A 95 0.50 12.10 3.62
N GLY A 96 1.04 10.89 3.54
CA GLY A 96 1.65 10.39 2.30
C GLY A 96 0.63 10.35 1.17
N TYR A 97 -0.51 9.68 1.42
CA TYR A 97 -1.58 9.56 0.43
C TYR A 97 -2.15 10.91 -0.02
N GLU A 98 -2.59 11.75 0.92
CA GLU A 98 -3.27 13.02 0.60
C GLU A 98 -2.36 14.00 -0.18
N ASN A 99 -1.09 14.11 0.19
CA ASN A 99 -0.15 15.02 -0.47
C ASN A 99 0.38 14.48 -1.81
N SER A 100 0.15 13.21 -2.12
CA SER A 100 0.68 12.59 -3.33
C SER A 100 -0.36 12.30 -4.41
N LYS A 101 -1.64 12.58 -4.17
CA LYS A 101 -2.76 12.32 -5.10
C LYS A 101 -2.58 12.90 -6.50
N LYS A 102 -1.83 13.99 -6.63
CA LYS A 102 -1.58 14.69 -7.90
C LYS A 102 -0.16 14.47 -8.42
N TYR A 103 0.55 13.46 -7.92
CA TYR A 103 1.91 13.18 -8.39
C TYR A 103 1.88 12.68 -9.85
N PRO A 104 2.59 13.36 -10.79
CA PRO A 104 2.38 13.14 -12.22
C PRO A 104 2.98 11.84 -12.75
N TYR A 105 3.88 11.19 -12.00
CA TYR A 105 4.57 9.96 -12.42
C TYR A 105 3.96 8.69 -11.84
N THR A 106 2.69 8.75 -11.37
CA THR A 106 1.94 7.57 -10.92
C THR A 106 0.73 7.34 -11.80
N ASP A 107 0.43 6.08 -12.08
CA ASP A 107 -0.80 5.67 -12.78
C ASP A 107 -1.89 5.29 -11.77
N LEU A 108 -1.49 4.77 -10.61
CA LEU A 108 -2.38 4.40 -9.52
C LEU A 108 -1.81 4.86 -8.18
N ILE A 109 -2.68 5.33 -7.30
CA ILE A 109 -2.34 5.66 -5.93
C ILE A 109 -3.39 5.10 -4.98
N SER A 110 -2.96 4.52 -3.87
CA SER A 110 -3.86 3.91 -2.90
C SER A 110 -3.30 3.94 -1.48
N TYR A 111 -4.16 3.71 -0.50
CA TYR A 111 -3.69 3.27 0.80
C TYR A 111 -3.22 1.82 0.75
N MET A 112 -2.19 1.48 1.53
CA MET A 112 -1.87 0.11 1.87
C MET A 112 -3.03 -0.47 2.69
N PRO A 113 -3.66 -1.59 2.29
CA PRO A 113 -4.68 -2.22 3.12
C PRO A 113 -4.07 -2.73 4.44
N PHE A 114 -4.92 -2.94 5.44
CA PHE A 114 -4.45 -3.60 6.67
C PHE A 114 -3.97 -5.02 6.37
N ASP A 115 -2.85 -5.42 6.98
CA ASP A 115 -2.11 -6.67 6.70
C ASP A 115 -2.81 -7.94 7.22
N LYS A 116 -4.13 -8.06 6.99
CA LYS A 116 -4.86 -9.31 7.14
C LYS A 116 -4.60 -10.17 5.90
N LYS A 117 -4.38 -11.47 6.06
CA LYS A 117 -4.07 -12.39 4.95
C LYS A 117 -5.06 -12.25 3.77
N SER A 118 -6.37 -12.27 4.03
CA SER A 118 -7.37 -12.09 2.99
C SER A 118 -7.31 -10.72 2.27
N ASN A 119 -6.88 -9.68 2.99
CA ASN A 119 -6.69 -8.36 2.40
C ASN A 119 -5.46 -8.33 1.48
N ALA A 120 -4.36 -8.93 1.94
CA ALA A 120 -3.12 -9.01 1.18
C ALA A 120 -3.33 -9.81 -0.11
N GLU A 121 -3.91 -11.01 -0.02
CA GLU A 121 -4.23 -11.85 -1.18
C GLU A 121 -5.14 -11.11 -2.18
N LYS A 122 -6.20 -10.46 -1.70
CA LYS A 122 -7.09 -9.67 -2.55
C LYS A 122 -6.38 -8.49 -3.21
N PHE A 123 -5.54 -7.76 -2.47
CA PHE A 123 -4.79 -6.63 -3.00
C PHE A 123 -3.83 -7.08 -4.11
N ILE A 124 -3.04 -8.12 -3.85
CA ILE A 124 -2.09 -8.67 -4.84
C ILE A 124 -2.83 -9.20 -6.08
N SER A 125 -3.97 -9.89 -5.91
CA SER A 125 -4.73 -10.40 -7.05
C SER A 125 -5.30 -9.30 -7.95
N ILE A 126 -5.68 -8.15 -7.39
CA ILE A 126 -6.18 -7.00 -8.16
C ILE A 126 -5.03 -6.22 -8.79
N ALA A 127 -4.00 -5.91 -8.02
CA ALA A 127 -2.85 -5.11 -8.49
C ALA A 127 -1.96 -5.90 -9.45
N ASN A 128 -1.77 -7.19 -9.20
CA ASN A 128 -0.92 -8.10 -9.98
C ASN A 128 0.44 -7.47 -10.36
N PRO A 129 1.24 -7.01 -9.38
CA PRO A 129 2.48 -6.29 -9.67
C PRO A 129 3.56 -7.25 -10.20
N SER A 130 4.30 -6.80 -11.22
CA SER A 130 5.47 -7.52 -11.75
C SER A 130 6.71 -7.36 -10.87
N LEU A 131 6.76 -6.27 -10.10
CA LEU A 131 7.83 -5.95 -9.16
C LEU A 131 7.25 -5.09 -8.04
N THR A 132 7.69 -5.34 -6.81
CA THR A 132 7.36 -4.51 -5.64
C THR A 132 8.62 -3.94 -5.02
N VAL A 133 8.61 -2.65 -4.77
CA VAL A 133 9.67 -1.90 -4.09
C VAL A 133 9.11 -1.36 -2.79
N ILE A 134 9.64 -1.83 -1.67
CA ILE A 134 9.27 -1.35 -0.34
C ILE A 134 10.33 -0.38 0.13
N MET A 135 9.91 0.86 0.43
CA MET A 135 10.82 1.87 0.94
C MET A 135 11.13 1.59 2.40
N ARG A 136 12.44 1.46 2.71
CA ARG A 136 12.96 1.15 4.06
C ARG A 136 12.45 -0.18 4.62
N TYR A 137 11.96 -0.17 5.88
CA TYR A 137 11.69 -1.37 6.69
C TYR A 137 10.21 -1.67 6.87
N ASP A 138 9.32 -1.07 6.07
CA ASP A 138 7.86 -1.24 6.21
C ASP A 138 7.38 -2.57 5.62
N VAL A 139 7.87 -3.66 6.17
CA VAL A 139 7.61 -5.03 5.73
C VAL A 139 6.41 -5.61 6.48
N TRP A 140 5.36 -5.93 5.73
CA TRP A 140 4.12 -6.50 6.23
C TRP A 140 4.07 -8.01 5.93
N PRO A 141 4.14 -8.90 6.95
CA PRO A 141 4.31 -10.35 6.76
C PRO A 141 3.30 -11.02 5.86
N ASN A 142 1.98 -10.71 6.01
CA ASN A 142 0.98 -11.32 5.15
C ASN A 142 1.07 -10.80 3.71
N MET A 143 1.38 -9.53 3.53
CA MET A 143 1.57 -8.95 2.20
C MET A 143 2.74 -9.62 1.46
N ILE A 144 3.89 -9.78 2.14
CA ILE A 144 5.07 -10.43 1.57
C ILE A 144 4.80 -11.90 1.22
N THR A 145 4.01 -12.60 2.02
CA THR A 145 3.72 -14.03 1.77
C THR A 145 2.59 -14.26 0.77
N SER A 146 1.95 -13.20 0.27
CA SER A 146 0.88 -13.26 -0.73
C SER A 146 1.34 -13.07 -2.18
N PHE A 147 2.66 -12.88 -2.39
CA PHE A 147 3.31 -12.83 -3.71
C PHE A 147 3.48 -14.20 -4.36
#